data_b19f355f713ebdcdc9f6b68687784063
#
_entry.id   b19f355f713ebdcdc9f6b68687784063
#
_cell.length_a   1.000
_cell.length_b   1.000
_cell.length_c   1.000
_cell.angle_alpha   90.00
_cell.angle_beta   90.00
_cell.angle_gamma   90.00
#
_symmetry.space_group_name_H-M   'P 1'
#
loop_
_entity.id
_entity.type
_entity.pdbx_description
1 polymer ?
#
loop_
_entity_poly.entity_id
_entity_poly.type
_entity_poly.pdbx_seq_one_letter_code
_entity_poly.pdbx_strand_id
1 'polypeptide(L)'
;VPCDYTRIFEVVEKKKDLFSANNALQAHFNRIIVVSDSAHAMGTTINCLSVAQVADFASYSFHAVKNLTTAEGGCITWNPKNGLNDEEIYRAFQIYSLHGQTKDALAKTKPGSWEYDIEIPGYKCNMADIMAAIGLAQLERYEGILNRRKEIVNQLDAGLKSELIQVLP
;
A
#
# COMPACT_ATOMS: atom_id res chain seq x y z
N VAL A 1 -1.76 -13.19 -11.82
CA VAL A 1 -0.87 -12.61 -12.84
C VAL A 1 -0.67 -11.15 -12.48
N PRO A 2 0.57 -10.64 -12.34
CA PRO A 2 0.81 -9.23 -12.07
C PRO A 2 0.41 -8.36 -13.26
N CYS A 3 0.02 -7.10 -12.98
CA CYS A 3 -0.23 -6.12 -14.01
C CYS A 3 1.05 -5.77 -14.78
N ASP A 4 0.92 -5.49 -16.06
CA ASP A 4 2.02 -4.99 -16.89
C ASP A 4 2.18 -3.47 -16.68
N TYR A 5 2.89 -3.09 -15.61
CA TYR A 5 3.11 -1.68 -15.28
C TYR A 5 3.92 -0.95 -16.34
N THR A 6 4.84 -1.63 -17.03
CA THR A 6 5.63 -1.02 -18.12
C THR A 6 4.68 -0.51 -19.20
N ARG A 7 3.75 -1.36 -19.63
CA ARG A 7 2.77 -0.98 -20.66
C ARG A 7 1.78 0.08 -20.16
N ILE A 8 1.39 0.03 -18.88
CA ILE A 8 0.54 1.07 -18.28
C ILE A 8 1.24 2.42 -18.35
N PHE A 9 2.50 2.52 -17.92
CA PHE A 9 3.25 3.78 -17.97
C PHE A 9 3.52 4.26 -19.39
N GLU A 10 3.76 3.36 -20.36
CA GLU A 10 3.83 3.74 -21.77
C GLU A 10 2.56 4.42 -22.27
N VAL A 11 1.39 3.88 -21.90
CA VAL A 11 0.10 4.47 -22.27
C VAL A 11 -0.11 5.83 -21.58
N VAL A 12 0.21 5.91 -20.29
CA VAL A 12 0.12 7.17 -19.52
C VAL A 12 0.99 8.26 -20.15
N GLU A 13 2.23 7.93 -20.51
CA GLU A 13 3.16 8.87 -21.14
C GLU A 13 2.67 9.31 -22.54
N LYS A 14 2.20 8.39 -23.36
CA LYS A 14 1.63 8.70 -24.68
C LYS A 14 0.41 9.61 -24.62
N LYS A 15 -0.29 9.67 -23.49
CA LYS A 15 -1.52 10.43 -23.31
C LYS A 15 -1.36 11.63 -22.38
N LYS A 16 -0.16 11.95 -21.94
CA LYS A 16 0.08 13.04 -20.98
C LYS A 16 -0.38 14.41 -21.49
N ASP A 17 -0.34 14.66 -22.80
CA ASP A 17 -0.81 15.92 -23.40
C ASP A 17 -2.32 16.15 -23.25
N LEU A 18 -3.08 15.09 -22.94
CA LEU A 18 -4.51 15.16 -22.63
C LEU A 18 -4.77 15.43 -21.14
N PHE A 19 -3.74 15.42 -20.30
CA PHE A 19 -3.85 15.61 -18.87
C PHE A 19 -3.77 17.09 -18.50
N SER A 20 -4.65 17.50 -17.59
CA SER A 20 -4.64 18.84 -17.00
C SER A 20 -4.66 18.72 -15.48
N ALA A 21 -3.65 19.24 -14.81
CA ALA A 21 -3.51 19.18 -13.36
C ALA A 21 -4.49 20.13 -12.67
N ASN A 22 -5.18 19.64 -11.63
CA ASN A 22 -6.11 20.43 -10.80
C ASN A 22 -5.55 20.74 -9.39
N ASN A 23 -4.41 20.19 -9.03
CA ASN A 23 -3.76 20.44 -7.74
C ASN A 23 -2.24 20.26 -7.84
N ALA A 24 -1.52 20.63 -6.77
CA ALA A 24 -0.06 20.60 -6.74
C ALA A 24 0.52 19.21 -6.95
N LEU A 25 -0.08 18.17 -6.38
CA LEU A 25 0.39 16.79 -6.57
C LEU A 25 0.27 16.35 -8.02
N GLN A 26 -0.86 16.64 -8.66
CA GLN A 26 -1.05 16.35 -10.07
C GLN A 26 -0.10 17.16 -10.97
N ALA A 27 0.16 18.42 -10.62
CA ALA A 27 1.12 19.26 -11.34
C ALA A 27 2.56 18.72 -11.22
N HIS A 28 2.94 18.18 -10.06
CA HIS A 28 4.24 17.55 -9.86
C HIS A 28 4.47 16.36 -10.82
N PHE A 29 3.48 15.48 -10.97
CA PHE A 29 3.56 14.34 -11.88
C PHE A 29 3.40 14.75 -13.36
N ASN A 30 2.65 15.81 -13.63
CA ASN A 30 2.29 16.28 -14.98
C ASN A 30 1.75 15.15 -15.90
N ARG A 31 1.10 14.17 -15.33
CA ARG A 31 0.46 13.01 -15.97
C ARG A 31 -0.53 12.34 -15.02
N ILE A 32 -1.29 11.38 -15.51
CA ILE A 32 -2.12 10.52 -14.66
C ILE A 32 -1.22 9.77 -13.66
N ILE A 33 -1.60 9.82 -12.39
CA ILE A 33 -0.94 9.10 -11.30
C ILE A 33 -1.39 7.64 -11.34
N VAL A 34 -0.45 6.71 -11.27
CA VAL A 34 -0.72 5.28 -11.27
C VAL A 34 -0.76 4.78 -9.82
N VAL A 35 -1.94 4.39 -9.38
CA VAL A 35 -2.16 3.82 -8.04
C VAL A 35 -2.41 2.31 -8.18
N SER A 36 -1.63 1.51 -7.48
CA SER A 36 -1.79 0.05 -7.45
C SER A 36 -2.66 -0.37 -6.27
N ASP A 37 -3.76 -1.04 -6.53
CA ASP A 37 -4.40 -1.87 -5.51
C ASP A 37 -3.58 -3.15 -5.35
N SER A 38 -2.73 -3.15 -4.33
CA SER A 38 -1.81 -4.22 -3.99
C SER A 38 -2.28 -5.03 -2.78
N ALA A 39 -3.59 -5.08 -2.52
CA ALA A 39 -4.18 -5.75 -1.36
C ALA A 39 -3.76 -7.24 -1.25
N HIS A 40 -3.39 -7.90 -2.34
CA HIS A 40 -2.91 -9.27 -2.39
C HIS A 40 -1.42 -9.40 -2.76
N ALA A 41 -0.71 -8.29 -2.91
CA ALA A 41 0.63 -8.28 -3.51
C ALA A 41 1.78 -8.06 -2.50
N MET A 42 1.50 -8.07 -1.18
CA MET A 42 2.56 -7.97 -0.18
C MET A 42 3.55 -9.13 -0.35
N GLY A 43 4.84 -8.82 -0.52
CA GLY A 43 5.90 -9.78 -0.83
C GLY A 43 6.05 -10.17 -2.30
N THR A 44 5.18 -9.66 -3.18
CA THR A 44 5.30 -9.89 -4.63
C THR A 44 6.33 -8.95 -5.24
N THR A 45 7.14 -9.50 -6.14
CA THR A 45 8.12 -8.73 -6.93
C THR A 45 7.81 -8.84 -8.42
N ILE A 46 8.07 -7.76 -9.15
CA ILE A 46 7.99 -7.66 -10.60
C ILE A 46 9.38 -7.22 -11.08
N ASN A 47 10.07 -8.06 -11.86
CA ASN A 47 11.45 -7.81 -12.30
C ASN A 47 12.39 -7.44 -11.12
N CYS A 48 12.30 -8.20 -10.02
CA CYS A 48 13.05 -8.00 -8.77
C CYS A 48 12.71 -6.71 -7.99
N LEU A 49 11.69 -5.95 -8.40
CA LEU A 49 11.20 -4.77 -7.69
C LEU A 49 9.87 -5.08 -6.99
N SER A 50 9.66 -4.56 -5.80
CA SER A 50 8.35 -4.61 -5.16
C SER A 50 7.34 -3.73 -5.91
N VAL A 51 6.05 -4.01 -5.77
CA VAL A 51 5.00 -3.18 -6.39
C VAL A 51 5.08 -1.73 -5.92
N ALA A 52 5.50 -1.49 -4.67
CA ALA A 52 5.76 -0.15 -4.13
C ALA A 52 6.84 0.64 -4.88
N GLN A 53 7.72 -0.06 -5.60
CA GLN A 53 8.81 0.55 -6.39
C GLN A 53 8.44 0.68 -7.89
N VAL A 54 7.31 0.12 -8.30
CA VAL A 54 6.88 0.10 -9.71
C VAL A 54 5.77 1.10 -9.97
N ALA A 55 4.73 1.13 -9.13
CA ALA A 55 3.64 2.12 -9.21
C ALA A 55 4.05 3.45 -8.56
N ASP A 56 3.28 4.52 -8.79
CA ASP A 56 3.50 5.81 -8.09
C ASP A 56 3.12 5.69 -6.62
N PHE A 57 1.97 5.06 -6.37
CA PHE A 57 1.48 4.71 -5.03
C PHE A 57 0.98 3.27 -5.05
N ALA A 58 1.06 2.59 -3.90
CA ALA A 58 0.50 1.26 -3.73
C ALA A 58 -0.22 1.16 -2.39
N SER A 59 -1.42 0.55 -2.39
CA SER A 59 -2.18 0.28 -1.18
C SER A 59 -2.14 -1.22 -0.87
N TYR A 60 -1.88 -1.58 0.38
CA TYR A 60 -1.84 -2.94 0.88
C TYR A 60 -2.91 -3.18 1.93
N SER A 61 -3.47 -4.37 1.96
CA SER A 61 -4.41 -4.80 2.98
C SER A 61 -3.73 -5.75 3.96
N PHE A 62 -4.02 -5.57 5.25
CA PHE A 62 -3.62 -6.46 6.34
C PHE A 62 -4.81 -7.19 6.96
N HIS A 63 -5.92 -7.29 6.21
CA HIS A 63 -7.06 -8.10 6.62
C HIS A 63 -6.65 -9.56 6.91
N ALA A 64 -7.44 -10.26 7.71
CA ALA A 64 -7.12 -11.60 8.26
C ALA A 64 -6.64 -12.64 7.25
N VAL A 65 -7.10 -12.59 5.98
CA VAL A 65 -6.77 -13.58 4.94
C VAL A 65 -5.56 -13.20 4.09
N LYS A 66 -4.92 -12.06 4.34
CA LYS A 66 -3.79 -11.59 3.53
C LYS A 66 -2.47 -12.27 3.92
N ASN A 67 -1.43 -12.07 3.10
CA ASN A 67 -0.11 -12.63 3.35
C ASN A 67 0.52 -12.13 4.65
N LEU A 68 0.31 -10.86 4.98
CA LEU A 68 0.60 -10.24 6.26
C LEU A 68 -0.72 -9.77 6.84
N THR A 69 -0.97 -10.07 8.11
CA THR A 69 -2.25 -9.70 8.74
C THR A 69 -2.07 -9.00 10.08
N THR A 70 -2.95 -8.03 10.32
CA THR A 70 -3.17 -7.40 11.63
C THR A 70 -4.61 -7.60 12.11
N ALA A 71 -5.30 -8.63 11.62
CA ALA A 71 -6.75 -8.86 11.64
C ALA A 71 -7.49 -7.85 10.75
N GLU A 72 -7.37 -6.58 11.03
CA GLU A 72 -7.81 -5.45 10.20
C GLU A 72 -6.68 -4.43 10.11
N GLY A 73 -6.47 -3.87 8.93
CA GLY A 73 -5.45 -2.85 8.70
C GLY A 73 -5.00 -2.78 7.25
N GLY A 74 -4.05 -1.90 7.01
CA GLY A 74 -3.44 -1.70 5.71
C GLY A 74 -2.36 -0.62 5.77
N CYS A 75 -1.67 -0.43 4.67
CA CYS A 75 -0.76 0.68 4.50
C CYS A 75 -0.78 1.21 3.08
N ILE A 76 -0.31 2.44 2.93
CA ILE A 76 -0.02 3.06 1.63
C ILE A 76 1.48 3.29 1.57
N THR A 77 2.04 3.03 0.39
CA THR A 77 3.43 3.35 0.07
C THR A 77 3.48 4.20 -1.18
N TRP A 78 4.56 4.94 -1.35
CA TRP A 78 4.84 5.69 -2.57
C TRP A 78 6.25 5.40 -3.07
N ASN A 79 6.44 5.55 -4.36
CA ASN A 79 7.72 5.27 -4.99
C ASN A 79 8.72 6.38 -4.64
N PRO A 80 9.86 6.07 -4.02
CA PRO A 80 10.87 7.08 -3.65
C PRO A 80 11.48 7.80 -4.86
N LYS A 81 11.35 7.23 -6.07
CA LYS A 81 11.84 7.85 -7.32
C LYS A 81 10.90 8.93 -7.86
N ASN A 82 9.73 9.11 -7.28
CA ASN A 82 8.77 10.13 -7.73
C ASN A 82 9.21 11.56 -7.41
N GLY A 83 10.25 11.75 -6.59
CA GLY A 83 10.75 13.07 -6.20
C GLY A 83 9.81 13.85 -5.28
N LEU A 84 8.85 13.17 -4.65
CA LEU A 84 7.98 13.75 -3.64
C LEU A 84 8.74 13.97 -2.33
N ASN A 85 8.34 14.99 -1.57
CA ASN A 85 8.81 15.16 -0.22
C ASN A 85 8.13 14.14 0.71
N ASP A 86 8.89 13.16 1.20
CA ASP A 86 8.38 12.07 2.02
C ASP A 86 7.66 12.55 3.28
N GLU A 87 8.18 13.59 3.95
CA GLU A 87 7.59 14.13 5.17
C GLU A 87 6.24 14.80 4.93
N GLU A 88 6.13 15.56 3.83
CA GLU A 88 4.88 16.21 3.43
C GLU A 88 3.81 15.18 3.05
N ILE A 89 4.17 14.15 2.29
CA ILE A 89 3.24 13.08 1.89
C ILE A 89 2.82 12.27 3.11
N TYR A 90 3.74 11.90 3.98
CA TYR A 90 3.43 11.19 5.22
C TYR A 90 2.46 11.98 6.10
N ARG A 91 2.74 13.28 6.30
CA ARG A 91 1.87 14.17 7.05
C ARG A 91 0.47 14.28 6.43
N ALA A 92 0.38 14.40 5.11
CA ALA A 92 -0.90 14.44 4.42
C ALA A 92 -1.72 13.16 4.69
N PHE A 93 -1.11 11.97 4.57
CA PHE A 93 -1.78 10.71 4.86
C PHE A 93 -2.20 10.60 6.34
N GLN A 94 -1.39 11.09 7.29
CA GLN A 94 -1.77 11.12 8.70
C GLN A 94 -3.01 11.99 8.93
N ILE A 95 -3.04 13.19 8.37
CA ILE A 95 -4.18 14.11 8.48
C ILE A 95 -5.44 13.45 7.89
N TYR A 96 -5.36 12.91 6.67
CA TYR A 96 -6.49 12.26 6.02
C TYR A 96 -6.99 11.03 6.78
N SER A 97 -6.10 10.24 7.39
CA SER A 97 -6.46 9.00 8.08
C SER A 97 -7.01 9.21 9.49
N LEU A 98 -6.87 10.40 10.07
CA LEU A 98 -7.27 10.71 11.45
C LEU A 98 -8.17 11.96 11.51
N HIS A 99 -9.34 11.91 10.88
CA HIS A 99 -10.36 12.96 10.91
C HIS A 99 -9.94 14.34 10.40
N GLY A 100 -8.80 14.47 9.74
CA GLY A 100 -8.26 15.77 9.35
C GLY A 100 -7.64 16.57 10.49
N GLN A 101 -7.27 15.92 11.60
CA GLN A 101 -6.71 16.57 12.78
C GLN A 101 -5.26 16.98 12.60
N THR A 102 -4.90 18.16 13.13
CA THR A 102 -3.53 18.70 13.09
C THR A 102 -2.55 17.98 14.01
N LYS A 103 -3.04 17.26 15.03
CA LYS A 103 -2.23 16.57 16.03
C LYS A 103 -2.58 15.10 16.12
N ASP A 104 -1.55 14.26 16.14
CA ASP A 104 -1.68 12.85 16.44
C ASP A 104 -1.85 12.54 17.94
N ALA A 105 -2.02 11.28 18.29
CA ALA A 105 -2.19 10.84 19.68
C ALA A 105 -0.97 11.16 20.56
N LEU A 106 0.25 11.05 20.01
CA LEU A 106 1.50 11.32 20.73
C LEU A 106 1.65 12.82 21.04
N ALA A 107 1.31 13.69 20.10
CA ALA A 107 1.33 15.12 20.31
C ALA A 107 0.34 15.57 21.41
N LYS A 108 -0.75 14.81 21.62
CA LYS A 108 -1.78 15.06 22.65
C LYS A 108 -1.38 14.65 24.06
N THR A 109 -0.30 13.91 24.26
CA THR A 109 0.14 13.44 25.58
C THR A 109 0.81 14.54 26.44
N LYS A 110 1.19 15.66 25.84
CA LYS A 110 1.79 16.79 26.57
C LYS A 110 0.72 17.57 27.33
N PRO A 111 0.98 18.06 28.56
CA PRO A 111 0.06 18.90 29.30
C PRO A 111 -0.43 20.10 28.47
N GLY A 112 -1.73 20.33 28.39
CA GLY A 112 -2.31 21.45 27.63
C GLY A 112 -2.42 21.22 26.11
N SER A 113 -2.06 20.03 25.60
CA SER A 113 -2.03 19.73 24.16
C SER A 113 -3.29 19.03 23.63
N TRP A 114 -4.36 19.00 24.42
CA TRP A 114 -5.64 18.38 24.03
C TRP A 114 -6.37 19.14 22.92
N GLU A 115 -6.11 20.42 22.74
CA GLU A 115 -6.66 21.24 21.66
C GLU A 115 -6.02 20.84 20.31
N TYR A 116 -6.84 20.65 19.31
CA TYR A 116 -6.45 20.40 17.93
C TYR A 116 -7.43 21.05 16.98
N ASP A 117 -6.96 21.39 15.79
CA ASP A 117 -7.80 21.89 14.71
C ASP A 117 -8.11 20.77 13.71
N ILE A 118 -9.20 20.94 12.96
CA ILE A 118 -9.56 20.09 11.83
C ILE A 118 -9.27 20.89 10.56
N GLU A 119 -8.26 20.49 9.82
CA GLU A 119 -7.84 21.16 8.57
C GLU A 119 -8.72 20.76 7.38
N ILE A 120 -9.17 19.49 7.36
CA ILE A 120 -9.93 18.92 6.26
C ILE A 120 -10.99 17.92 6.78
N PRO A 121 -12.05 17.62 6.02
CA PRO A 121 -12.94 16.50 6.30
C PRO A 121 -12.21 15.17 6.00
N GLY A 122 -11.47 14.66 6.98
CA GLY A 122 -10.69 13.43 6.87
C GLY A 122 -11.48 12.16 7.24
N TYR A 123 -10.85 11.02 7.04
CA TYR A 123 -11.41 9.70 7.36
C TYR A 123 -10.98 9.24 8.75
N LYS A 124 -11.64 8.22 9.30
CA LYS A 124 -11.23 7.49 10.49
C LYS A 124 -10.71 6.13 10.07
N CYS A 125 -9.40 6.04 9.75
CA CYS A 125 -8.77 4.80 9.29
C CYS A 125 -7.35 4.62 9.87
N ASN A 126 -7.05 5.21 11.02
CA ASN A 126 -5.80 4.97 11.73
C ASN A 126 -5.75 3.55 12.30
N MET A 127 -4.57 2.96 12.30
CA MET A 127 -4.32 1.66 12.92
C MET A 127 -4.29 1.81 14.47
N ALA A 128 -4.95 0.90 15.19
CA ALA A 128 -4.84 0.84 16.64
C ALA A 128 -3.55 0.11 17.07
N ASP A 129 -3.00 0.47 18.24
CA ASP A 129 -1.72 -0.09 18.74
C ASP A 129 -1.73 -1.62 18.85
N ILE A 130 -2.87 -2.22 19.22
CA ILE A 130 -3.03 -3.68 19.26
C ILE A 130 -2.82 -4.28 17.87
N MET A 131 -3.39 -3.69 16.83
CA MET A 131 -3.21 -4.15 15.45
C MET A 131 -1.77 -3.96 14.98
N ALA A 132 -1.15 -2.85 15.36
CA ALA A 132 0.27 -2.59 15.06
C ALA A 132 1.18 -3.63 15.73
N ALA A 133 0.92 -4.00 16.98
CA ALA A 133 1.68 -5.04 17.69
C ALA A 133 1.56 -6.40 17.02
N ILE A 134 0.37 -6.79 16.54
CA ILE A 134 0.17 -8.00 15.73
C ILE A 134 1.01 -7.90 14.45
N GLY A 135 0.99 -6.75 13.78
CA GLY A 135 1.76 -6.51 12.56
C GLY A 135 3.26 -6.69 12.77
N LEU A 136 3.83 -6.17 13.85
CA LEU A 136 5.24 -6.36 14.19
C LEU A 136 5.59 -7.83 14.35
N ALA A 137 4.81 -8.59 15.12
CA ALA A 137 5.01 -10.03 15.30
C ALA A 137 4.86 -10.82 13.98
N GLN A 138 3.98 -10.38 13.07
CA GLN A 138 3.84 -10.99 11.75
C GLN A 138 5.05 -10.68 10.85
N LEU A 139 5.58 -9.45 10.89
CA LEU A 139 6.75 -9.04 10.10
C LEU A 139 8.00 -9.84 10.45
N GLU A 140 8.24 -10.13 11.75
CA GLU A 140 9.37 -10.97 12.18
C GLU A 140 9.31 -12.38 11.57
N ARG A 141 8.13 -12.89 11.29
CA ARG A 141 7.88 -14.24 10.75
C ARG A 141 7.59 -14.26 9.25
N TYR A 142 7.59 -13.12 8.61
CA TYR A 142 6.99 -12.93 7.29
C TYR A 142 7.63 -13.81 6.21
N GLU A 143 8.95 -13.90 6.15
CA GLU A 143 9.65 -14.74 5.17
C GLU A 143 9.29 -16.24 5.36
N GLY A 144 9.23 -16.70 6.61
CA GLY A 144 8.79 -18.06 6.93
C GLY A 144 7.36 -18.34 6.50
N ILE A 145 6.46 -17.37 6.67
CA ILE A 145 5.06 -17.46 6.22
C ILE A 145 5.00 -17.57 4.69
N LEU A 146 5.72 -16.75 3.95
CA LEU A 146 5.77 -16.81 2.49
C LEU A 146 6.32 -18.14 1.98
N ASN A 147 7.41 -18.62 2.56
CA ASN A 147 8.00 -19.91 2.21
C ASN A 147 7.03 -21.06 2.46
N ARG A 148 6.34 -21.05 3.60
CA ARG A 148 5.34 -22.08 3.92
C ARG A 148 4.16 -22.05 2.95
N ARG A 149 3.67 -20.88 2.58
CA ARG A 149 2.61 -20.73 1.56
C ARG A 149 3.06 -21.30 0.21
N LYS A 150 4.29 -21.01 -0.20
CA LYS A 150 4.86 -21.53 -1.46
C LYS A 150 4.97 -23.07 -1.44
N GLU A 151 5.40 -23.65 -0.32
CA GLU A 151 5.42 -25.12 -0.14
C GLU A 151 4.02 -25.73 -0.30
N ILE A 152 3.00 -25.11 0.33
CA ILE A 152 1.62 -25.58 0.23
C ILE A 152 1.13 -25.50 -1.21
N VAL A 153 1.37 -24.39 -1.93
CA VAL A 153 1.01 -24.26 -3.34
C VAL A 153 1.67 -25.36 -4.16
N ASN A 154 2.99 -25.59 -4.01
CA ASN A 154 3.70 -26.63 -4.71
C ASN A 154 3.12 -28.03 -4.46
N GLN A 155 2.70 -28.31 -3.21
CA GLN A 155 2.07 -29.58 -2.85
C GLN A 155 0.69 -29.74 -3.51
N LEU A 156 -0.12 -28.66 -3.51
CA LEU A 156 -1.43 -28.65 -4.15
C LEU A 156 -1.31 -28.84 -5.68
N ASP A 157 -0.40 -28.10 -6.31
CA ASP A 157 -0.16 -28.19 -7.76
C ASP A 157 0.32 -29.60 -8.16
N ALA A 158 1.14 -30.23 -7.32
CA ALA A 158 1.58 -31.61 -7.55
C ALA A 158 0.46 -32.63 -7.37
N GLY A 159 -0.45 -32.40 -6.40
CA GLY A 159 -1.57 -33.30 -6.08
C GLY A 159 -2.80 -33.13 -6.99
N LEU A 160 -2.99 -31.95 -7.57
CA LEU A 160 -4.14 -31.64 -8.42
C LEU A 160 -3.90 -31.87 -9.91
N LYS A 161 -2.89 -32.66 -10.28
CA LYS A 161 -2.61 -33.00 -11.69
C LYS A 161 -3.75 -33.87 -12.28
N SER A 162 -4.58 -33.22 -13.10
CA SER A 162 -5.69 -33.86 -13.79
C SER A 162 -6.00 -33.12 -15.10
N GLU A 163 -6.43 -33.82 -16.12
CA GLU A 163 -6.90 -33.20 -17.37
C GLU A 163 -8.13 -32.30 -17.14
N LEU A 164 -8.85 -32.50 -16.04
CA LEU A 164 -10.06 -31.73 -15.69
C LEU A 164 -9.76 -30.49 -14.81
N ILE A 165 -8.52 -30.34 -14.34
CA ILE A 165 -8.13 -29.25 -13.43
C ILE A 165 -6.99 -28.45 -14.06
N GLN A 166 -7.27 -27.20 -14.36
CA GLN A 166 -6.25 -26.24 -14.77
C GLN A 166 -5.79 -25.43 -13.55
N VAL A 167 -4.53 -25.62 -13.13
CA VAL A 167 -3.89 -24.75 -12.13
C VAL A 167 -3.41 -23.47 -12.79
N LEU A 168 -3.46 -22.36 -12.05
CA LEU A 168 -2.98 -21.06 -12.54
C LEU A 168 -1.44 -21.09 -12.64
N PRO A 169 -0.87 -20.46 -13.65
CA PRO A 169 0.58 -20.34 -13.82
C PRO A 169 1.23 -19.44 -12.75
#